data_462b918b427f18d223cc293d75fc6c45
#
_entry.id   462b918b427f18d223cc293d75fc6c45
#
_cell.length_a   1.000
_cell.length_b   1.000
_cell.length_c   1.000
_cell.angle_alpha   90.00
_cell.angle_beta   90.00
_cell.angle_gamma   90.00
#
_symmetry.space_group_name_H-M   'P 1'
#
loop_
_entity.id
_entity.type
_entity.pdbx_description
1 polymer ?
#
loop_
_entity_poly.entity_id
_entity_poly.type
_entity_poly.pdbx_seq_one_letter_code
_entity_poly.pdbx_strand_id
1 'polypeptide(L)'
;MFYLKGEKEQILLIKHANSGHWSFPKGHVEAGETEIQTAVREIREETGVNALIDTRFREVVTYSPKKDVIKDVVYFFATTEDYETSNQEEEVSDIKWMDMDKVLPSVSYKNDKELVKKAINFYKNHREEFENDYYNNT
;
A
#
# COMPACT_ATOMS: atom_id res chain seq x y z
N MET A 1 -0.29 1.40 1.31
CA MET A 1 -1.05 1.90 2.48
C MET A 1 -0.35 3.13 3.04
N PHE A 2 -1.09 4.14 3.38
CA PHE A 2 -0.60 5.38 3.98
C PHE A 2 -0.90 5.41 5.48
N TYR A 3 0.04 5.93 6.27
CA TYR A 3 -0.11 6.05 7.72
C TYR A 3 0.38 7.42 8.21
N LEU A 4 -0.45 8.08 9.01
CA LEU A 4 -0.10 9.33 9.65
C LEU A 4 0.10 9.08 11.15
N LYS A 5 1.34 9.25 11.64
CA LYS A 5 1.70 9.08 13.03
C LYS A 5 2.23 10.40 13.59
N GLY A 6 1.37 11.12 14.33
CA GLY A 6 1.71 12.47 14.78
C GLY A 6 1.92 13.37 13.60
N GLU A 7 3.11 13.98 13.49
CA GLU A 7 3.49 14.80 12.35
C GLU A 7 4.19 14.00 11.24
N LYS A 8 4.39 12.69 11.43
CA LYS A 8 5.07 11.84 10.46
C LYS A 8 4.10 11.25 9.48
N GLU A 9 4.40 11.42 8.21
CA GLU A 9 3.65 10.86 7.10
C GLU A 9 4.46 9.70 6.52
N GLN A 10 3.92 8.48 6.62
CA GLN A 10 4.64 7.26 6.24
C GLN A 10 3.79 6.36 5.36
N ILE A 11 4.43 5.62 4.49
CA ILE A 11 3.82 4.65 3.59
C ILE A 11 4.38 3.27 3.88
N LEU A 12 3.51 2.26 3.90
CA LEU A 12 3.87 0.87 4.17
C LEU A 12 4.41 0.22 2.91
N LEU A 13 5.63 -0.31 3.00
CA LEU A 13 6.27 -1.05 1.92
C LEU A 13 6.67 -2.44 2.39
N ILE A 14 6.71 -3.36 1.45
CA ILE A 14 7.25 -4.71 1.65
C ILE A 14 8.46 -4.93 0.75
N LYS A 15 9.38 -5.76 1.22
CA LYS A 15 10.53 -6.19 0.45
C LYS A 15 10.35 -7.66 0.05
N HIS A 16 10.45 -7.94 -1.23
CA HIS A 16 10.33 -9.31 -1.74
C HIS A 16 11.60 -10.10 -1.50
N ALA A 17 11.46 -11.30 -0.93
CA ALA A 17 12.60 -12.16 -0.58
C ALA A 17 13.44 -12.54 -1.81
N ASN A 18 12.79 -12.81 -2.94
CA ASN A 18 13.48 -13.30 -4.14
C ASN A 18 14.23 -12.20 -4.90
N SER A 19 13.64 -11.02 -5.02
CA SER A 19 14.20 -9.92 -5.82
C SER A 19 14.94 -8.88 -4.99
N GLY A 20 14.64 -8.78 -3.70
CA GLY A 20 15.13 -7.72 -2.84
C GLY A 20 14.53 -6.34 -3.14
N HIS A 21 13.48 -6.28 -3.98
CA HIS A 21 12.85 -5.03 -4.36
C HIS A 21 11.77 -4.62 -3.37
N TRP A 22 11.67 -3.31 -3.11
CA TRP A 22 10.60 -2.73 -2.31
C TRP A 22 9.41 -2.40 -3.19
N SER A 23 8.21 -2.74 -2.73
CA SER A 23 6.96 -2.43 -3.42
C SER A 23 5.80 -2.40 -2.42
N PHE A 24 4.57 -2.26 -2.94
CA PHE A 24 3.37 -2.21 -2.11
C PHE A 24 2.79 -3.61 -1.89
N PRO A 25 2.13 -3.85 -0.73
CA PRO A 25 1.31 -5.04 -0.56
C PRO A 25 0.26 -5.14 -1.66
N LYS A 26 0.14 -6.29 -2.28
CA LYS A 26 -0.80 -6.52 -3.37
C LYS A 26 -1.12 -8.01 -3.50
N GLY A 27 -2.22 -8.30 -4.17
CA GLY A 27 -2.60 -9.67 -4.50
C GLY A 27 -3.76 -9.70 -5.48
N HIS A 28 -4.25 -10.89 -5.75
CA HIS A 28 -5.30 -11.11 -6.74
C HIS A 28 -6.63 -11.37 -6.07
N VAL A 29 -7.71 -10.93 -6.73
CA VAL A 29 -9.07 -11.20 -6.30
C VAL A 29 -9.33 -12.71 -6.34
N GLU A 30 -9.72 -13.28 -5.22
CA GLU A 30 -10.16 -14.67 -5.13
C GLU A 30 -11.66 -14.79 -5.39
N ALA A 31 -12.11 -16.00 -5.71
CA ALA A 31 -13.52 -16.25 -5.99
C ALA A 31 -14.40 -15.79 -4.81
N GLY A 32 -15.43 -15.01 -5.12
CA GLY A 32 -16.35 -14.48 -4.12
C GLY A 32 -15.88 -13.24 -3.37
N GLU A 33 -14.65 -12.75 -3.65
CA GLU A 33 -14.14 -11.52 -3.05
C GLU A 33 -14.49 -10.30 -3.88
N THR A 34 -14.72 -9.16 -3.20
CA THR A 34 -14.71 -7.85 -3.84
C THR A 34 -13.27 -7.33 -3.89
N GLU A 35 -13.02 -6.29 -4.71
CA GLU A 35 -11.70 -5.63 -4.76
C GLU A 35 -11.26 -5.12 -3.39
N ILE A 36 -12.19 -4.54 -2.62
CA ILE A 36 -11.92 -4.03 -1.28
C ILE A 36 -11.54 -5.17 -0.34
N GLN A 37 -12.28 -6.28 -0.36
CA GLN A 37 -11.97 -7.45 0.46
C GLN A 37 -10.60 -8.01 0.14
N THR A 38 -10.23 -8.06 -1.14
CA THR A 38 -8.90 -8.48 -1.58
C THR A 38 -7.81 -7.58 -0.98
N ALA A 39 -7.98 -6.25 -1.09
CA ALA A 39 -7.01 -5.31 -0.56
C ALA A 39 -6.82 -5.48 0.96
N VAL A 40 -7.91 -5.56 1.71
CA VAL A 40 -7.84 -5.76 3.17
C VAL A 40 -7.16 -7.07 3.52
N ARG A 41 -7.51 -8.14 2.84
CA ARG A 41 -6.94 -9.48 3.08
C ARG A 41 -5.44 -9.52 2.78
N GLU A 42 -5.02 -9.03 1.62
CA GLU A 42 -3.62 -9.07 1.20
C GLU A 42 -2.73 -8.21 2.09
N ILE A 43 -3.19 -7.03 2.48
CA ILE A 43 -2.43 -6.18 3.41
C ILE A 43 -2.23 -6.91 4.74
N ARG A 44 -3.28 -7.54 5.27
CA ARG A 44 -3.20 -8.27 6.53
C ARG A 44 -2.31 -9.51 6.42
N GLU A 45 -2.44 -10.28 5.33
CA GLU A 45 -1.63 -11.49 5.13
C GLU A 45 -0.14 -11.15 4.97
N GLU A 46 0.17 -10.10 4.24
CA GLU A 46 1.56 -9.74 3.96
C GLU A 46 2.22 -8.94 5.08
N THR A 47 1.47 -8.16 5.83
CA THR A 47 2.04 -7.21 6.81
C THR A 47 1.48 -7.32 8.22
N GLY A 48 0.38 -8.02 8.43
CA GLY A 48 -0.31 -8.08 9.72
C GLY A 48 -1.16 -6.85 10.03
N VAL A 49 -1.20 -5.87 9.15
CA VAL A 49 -1.90 -4.59 9.40
C VAL A 49 -3.36 -4.66 8.96
N ASN A 50 -4.26 -4.10 9.79
CA ASN A 50 -5.67 -3.95 9.47
C ASN A 50 -5.91 -2.60 8.80
N ALA A 51 -6.28 -2.64 7.53
CA ALA A 51 -6.42 -1.44 6.70
C ALA A 51 -7.86 -0.91 6.69
N LEU A 52 -7.97 0.41 6.69
CA LEU A 52 -9.19 1.14 6.37
C LEU A 52 -9.09 1.66 4.94
N ILE A 53 -9.90 1.16 4.05
CA ILE A 53 -9.82 1.47 2.62
C ILE A 53 -10.57 2.75 2.30
N ASP A 54 -9.91 3.63 1.53
CA ASP A 54 -10.51 4.85 0.98
C ASP A 54 -10.64 4.69 -0.53
N THR A 55 -11.86 4.48 -1.00
CA THR A 55 -12.16 4.20 -2.40
C THR A 55 -12.12 5.44 -3.29
N ARG A 56 -11.95 6.63 -2.73
CA ARG A 56 -11.79 7.86 -3.52
C ARG A 56 -10.52 7.82 -4.38
N PHE A 57 -9.54 7.05 -3.94
CA PHE A 57 -8.35 6.75 -4.73
C PHE A 57 -8.41 5.28 -5.15
N ARG A 58 -8.53 5.03 -6.44
CA ARG A 58 -8.52 3.69 -7.03
C ARG A 58 -7.71 3.73 -8.32
N GLU A 59 -6.63 3.00 -8.37
CA GLU A 59 -5.77 2.91 -9.54
C GLU A 59 -5.58 1.45 -9.95
N VAL A 60 -5.64 1.20 -11.25
CA VAL A 60 -5.40 -0.13 -11.79
C VAL A 60 -4.05 -0.11 -12.49
N VAL A 61 -3.17 -1.03 -12.11
CA VAL A 61 -1.88 -1.21 -12.74
C VAL A 61 -1.90 -2.53 -13.50
N THR A 62 -1.66 -2.46 -14.80
CA THR A 62 -1.57 -3.64 -15.67
C THR A 62 -0.11 -3.99 -15.86
N TYR A 63 0.25 -5.24 -15.63
CA TYR A 63 1.63 -5.69 -15.80
C TYR A 63 1.67 -7.11 -16.37
N SER A 64 2.83 -7.47 -16.91
CA SER A 64 3.08 -8.81 -17.43
C SER A 64 4.13 -9.51 -16.57
N PRO A 65 3.72 -10.46 -15.69
CA PRO A 65 4.68 -11.18 -14.84
C PRO A 65 5.53 -12.18 -15.63
N LYS A 66 5.05 -12.62 -16.78
CA LYS A 66 5.77 -13.50 -17.69
C LYS A 66 5.17 -13.38 -19.10
N LYS A 67 5.86 -13.96 -20.10
CA LYS A 67 5.41 -13.94 -21.50
C LYS A 67 3.97 -14.45 -21.64
N ASP A 68 3.17 -13.72 -22.40
CA ASP A 68 1.77 -14.04 -22.73
C ASP A 68 0.81 -14.04 -21.53
N VAL A 69 1.23 -13.46 -20.40
CA VAL A 69 0.37 -13.28 -19.22
C VAL A 69 0.25 -11.81 -18.88
N ILE A 70 -0.99 -11.32 -18.81
CA ILE A 70 -1.29 -9.94 -18.41
C ILE A 70 -2.15 -10.00 -17.14
N LYS A 71 -1.78 -9.21 -16.13
CA LYS A 71 -2.51 -9.13 -14.87
C LYS A 71 -2.80 -7.69 -14.50
N ASP A 72 -3.98 -7.48 -13.93
CA ASP A 72 -4.39 -6.21 -13.37
C ASP A 72 -4.36 -6.28 -11.85
N VAL A 73 -3.79 -5.26 -11.22
CA VAL A 73 -3.81 -5.08 -9.77
C VAL A 73 -4.51 -3.78 -9.45
N VAL A 74 -5.49 -3.83 -8.57
CA VAL A 74 -6.23 -2.66 -8.10
C VAL A 74 -5.60 -2.17 -6.81
N TYR A 75 -5.23 -0.89 -6.78
CA TYR A 75 -4.69 -0.22 -5.60
C TYR A 75 -5.66 0.81 -5.08
N PHE A 76 -5.87 0.79 -3.78
CA PHE A 76 -6.63 1.80 -3.07
C PHE A 76 -5.72 2.61 -2.16
N PHE A 77 -6.17 3.80 -1.78
CA PHE A 77 -5.59 4.49 -0.65
C PHE A 77 -6.10 3.83 0.63
N ALA A 78 -5.25 3.68 1.61
CA ALA A 78 -5.62 3.04 2.86
C ALA A 78 -4.90 3.68 4.03
N THR A 79 -5.57 3.69 5.19
CA THR A 79 -5.01 4.15 6.45
C THR A 79 -5.15 3.06 7.51
N THR A 80 -4.51 3.24 8.63
CA THR A 80 -4.66 2.34 9.79
C THR A 80 -4.47 3.12 11.08
N GLU A 81 -5.09 2.63 12.14
CA GLU A 81 -4.85 3.09 13.51
C GLU A 81 -3.81 2.21 14.21
N ASP A 82 -3.58 1.01 13.68
CA ASP A 82 -2.62 0.05 14.22
C ASP A 82 -1.47 -0.11 13.21
N TYR A 83 -0.30 0.38 13.59
CA TYR A 83 0.89 0.38 12.74
C TYR A 83 1.88 -0.73 13.07
N GLU A 84 1.55 -1.65 13.97
CA GLU A 84 2.39 -2.81 14.24
C GLU A 84 2.35 -3.78 13.06
N THR A 85 3.51 -4.24 12.63
CA THR A 85 3.66 -5.15 11.50
C THR A 85 4.16 -6.51 11.96
N SER A 86 3.75 -7.55 11.23
CA SER A 86 4.28 -8.88 11.42
C SER A 86 4.44 -9.54 10.06
N ASN A 87 5.60 -10.16 9.84
CA ASN A 87 5.88 -10.88 8.60
C ASN A 87 5.20 -12.25 8.66
N GLN A 88 4.17 -12.45 7.85
CA GLN A 88 3.37 -13.69 7.82
C GLN A 88 3.55 -14.48 6.52
N GLU A 89 4.27 -13.93 5.54
CA GLU A 89 4.48 -14.55 4.24
C GLU A 89 5.96 -14.82 4.01
N GLU A 90 6.29 -16.03 3.55
CA GLU A 90 7.68 -16.41 3.24
C GLU A 90 8.29 -15.55 2.14
N GLU A 91 7.45 -15.05 1.22
CA GLU A 91 7.89 -14.24 0.09
C GLU A 91 8.27 -12.83 0.49
N VAL A 92 7.89 -12.39 1.69
CA VAL A 92 8.20 -11.06 2.22
C VAL A 92 9.37 -11.16 3.19
N SER A 93 10.50 -10.56 2.84
CA SER A 93 11.70 -10.59 3.68
C SER A 93 11.76 -9.45 4.68
N ASP A 94 11.08 -8.34 4.42
CA ASP A 94 11.05 -7.18 5.32
C ASP A 94 9.79 -6.33 5.08
N ILE A 95 9.40 -5.59 6.12
CA ILE A 95 8.24 -4.69 6.10
C ILE A 95 8.70 -3.39 6.74
N LYS A 96 8.35 -2.25 6.11
CA LYS A 96 8.80 -0.95 6.61
C LYS A 96 7.75 0.13 6.39
N TRP A 97 7.55 0.93 7.43
CA TRP A 97 6.91 2.24 7.32
C TRP A 97 7.97 3.24 6.91
N MET A 98 7.88 3.74 5.69
CA MET A 98 8.88 4.64 5.13
C MET A 98 8.32 6.05 5.05
N ASP A 99 9.14 7.04 5.40
CA ASP A 99 8.77 8.45 5.27
C ASP A 99 8.36 8.76 3.83
N MET A 100 7.28 9.49 3.65
CA MET A 100 6.68 9.74 2.34
C MET A 100 7.66 10.32 1.33
N ASP A 101 8.55 11.19 1.77
CA ASP A 101 9.56 11.83 0.92
C ASP A 101 10.65 10.87 0.44
N LYS A 102 10.77 9.70 1.07
CA LYS A 102 11.80 8.69 0.74
C LYS A 102 11.25 7.54 -0.09
N VAL A 103 9.93 7.44 -0.26
CA VAL A 103 9.31 6.31 -0.94
C VAL A 103 9.64 6.28 -2.42
N LEU A 104 9.53 7.42 -3.11
CA LEU A 104 9.72 7.48 -4.56
C LEU A 104 11.09 6.94 -5.00
N PRO A 105 12.22 7.34 -4.38
CA PRO A 105 13.51 6.76 -4.76
C PRO A 105 13.71 5.32 -4.31
N SER A 106 12.89 4.82 -3.38
CA SER A 106 13.06 3.48 -2.81
C SER A 106 12.34 2.39 -3.58
N VAL A 107 11.27 2.71 -4.32
CA VAL A 107 10.56 1.72 -5.15
C VAL A 107 11.28 1.53 -6.47
N SER A 108 11.36 0.28 -6.93
CA SER A 108 12.20 -0.10 -8.06
C SER A 108 11.45 -0.02 -9.40
N TYR A 109 10.16 -0.31 -9.40
CA TYR A 109 9.38 -0.44 -10.63
C TYR A 109 8.78 0.88 -11.08
N LYS A 110 8.81 1.14 -12.40
CA LYS A 110 8.25 2.37 -12.97
C LYS A 110 6.78 2.55 -12.64
N ASN A 111 5.99 1.48 -12.72
CA ASN A 111 4.56 1.54 -12.41
C ASN A 111 4.32 1.91 -10.94
N ASP A 112 5.15 1.42 -10.04
CA ASP A 112 5.07 1.76 -8.62
C ASP A 112 5.43 3.22 -8.38
N LYS A 113 6.41 3.77 -9.10
CA LYS A 113 6.76 5.19 -9.02
C LYS A 113 5.61 6.10 -9.45
N GLU A 114 4.94 5.75 -10.53
CA GLU A 114 3.76 6.49 -10.99
C GLU A 114 2.61 6.41 -9.97
N LEU A 115 2.40 5.24 -9.39
CA LEU A 115 1.40 5.01 -8.35
C LEU A 115 1.69 5.88 -7.12
N VAL A 116 2.94 5.92 -6.67
CA VAL A 116 3.37 6.76 -5.54
C VAL A 116 3.07 8.23 -5.79
N LYS A 117 3.41 8.74 -6.98
CA LYS A 117 3.16 10.14 -7.33
C LYS A 117 1.67 10.48 -7.24
N LYS A 118 0.81 9.61 -7.76
CA LYS A 118 -0.64 9.79 -7.71
C LYS A 118 -1.17 9.74 -6.28
N ALA A 119 -0.69 8.79 -5.47
CA ALA A 119 -1.11 8.63 -4.08
C ALA A 119 -0.68 9.82 -3.21
N ILE A 120 0.53 10.32 -3.40
CA ILE A 120 1.03 11.50 -2.68
C ILE A 120 0.20 12.73 -3.06
N ASN A 121 -0.11 12.90 -4.34
CA ASN A 121 -0.95 14.00 -4.80
C ASN A 121 -2.36 13.93 -4.20
N PHE A 122 -2.95 12.75 -4.17
CA PHE A 122 -4.24 12.52 -3.50
C PHE A 122 -4.18 12.92 -2.03
N TYR A 123 -3.17 12.45 -1.32
CA TYR A 123 -2.98 12.78 0.09
C TYR A 123 -2.85 14.29 0.32
N LYS A 124 -2.04 14.97 -0.47
CA LYS A 124 -1.84 16.43 -0.33
C LYS A 124 -3.15 17.21 -0.54
N ASN A 125 -4.00 16.74 -1.46
CA ASN A 125 -5.29 17.37 -1.73
C ASN A 125 -6.34 17.11 -0.63
N HIS A 126 -6.11 16.11 0.23
CA HIS A 126 -7.03 15.71 1.30
C HIS A 126 -6.38 15.78 2.69
N ARG A 127 -5.23 16.45 2.80
CA ARG A 127 -4.41 16.46 4.03
C ARG A 127 -5.20 16.85 5.27
N GLU A 128 -6.01 17.90 5.20
CA GLU A 128 -6.80 18.37 6.34
C GLU A 128 -7.76 17.31 6.86
N GLU A 129 -8.39 16.55 5.97
CA GLU A 129 -9.30 15.47 6.36
C GLU A 129 -8.58 14.38 7.14
N PHE A 130 -7.40 13.96 6.67
CA PHE A 130 -6.61 12.93 7.35
C PHE A 130 -6.05 13.41 8.69
N GLU A 131 -5.59 14.65 8.77
CA GLU A 131 -5.10 15.24 10.01
C GLU A 131 -6.21 15.37 11.04
N ASN A 132 -7.42 15.80 10.64
CA ASN A 132 -8.57 15.90 11.51
C ASN A 132 -8.98 14.53 12.06
N ASP A 133 -9.00 13.50 11.23
CA ASP A 133 -9.31 12.15 11.65
C ASP A 133 -8.29 11.65 12.68
N TYR A 134 -7.01 11.91 12.46
CA TYR A 134 -5.95 11.54 13.39
C TYR A 134 -6.15 12.20 14.75
N TYR A 135 -6.36 13.51 14.79
CA TYR A 135 -6.53 14.24 16.05
C TYR A 135 -7.85 13.92 16.75
N ASN A 136 -8.91 13.62 16.02
CA ASN A 136 -10.20 13.25 16.60
C ASN A 136 -10.20 11.84 17.20
N ASN A 137 -9.33 10.95 16.74
CA ASN A 137 -9.21 9.56 17.20
C ASN A 137 -8.14 9.38 18.30
N THR A 138 -7.43 10.40 18.63
CA THR A 138 -6.47 10.39 19.73
C THR A 138 -6.99 11.14 20.94
#